data_18590e3d215dd1ce0091f2c21a13521b
#
_entry.id   18590e3d215dd1ce0091f2c21a13521b
#
_cell.length_a   1.000
_cell.length_b   1.000
_cell.length_c   1.000
_cell.angle_alpha   90.00
_cell.angle_beta   90.00
_cell.angle_gamma   90.00
#
_symmetry.space_group_name_H-M   'P 1'
#
loop_
_entity.id
_entity.type
_entity.pdbx_description
1 polymer ?
#
loop_
_entity_poly.entity_id
_entity_poly.type
_entity_poly.pdbx_seq_one_letter_code
_entity_poly.pdbx_strand_id
1 'polypeptide(L)'
;GEWFQDQQHGRGTYYFMNNNKYVGLWYKDYQQGHGVMYYYNGDKYDGEWYQDKRNGKGRYTYSGGAYYEGEWKDDKKNGKGFFDWADGTTYDGMWVDNLRSGEGTNKYADGDVYVGNWLEDVQNGKGIYKFKNGDMYEGDYVRGKRTGDGIFTFANGDRYTGHFTGGDKDGYGVIRWKNGDVYSGYWKNDKQNGRGKLVKKNGDVFEGNFKNGVFDGEVIIHFSDGSKFKGIYSNGKRNGKALEVDKDGKRFEGAYKDDSRDGKYVEKDRDGNIVSQGMYILGNRVQ
;
A
#
# COMPACT_ATOMS: atom_id res chain seq x y z
N GLY A 1 -31.97 46.92 -2.09
CA GLY A 1 -32.10 45.92 -3.17
C GLY A 1 -33.27 46.29 -4.07
N GLU A 2 -33.37 45.64 -5.19
CA GLU A 2 -34.45 45.77 -6.14
C GLU A 2 -35.67 44.97 -5.66
N TRP A 3 -36.88 45.43 -5.97
CA TRP A 3 -38.15 44.78 -5.60
C TRP A 3 -39.07 44.69 -6.78
N PHE A 4 -39.81 43.59 -6.88
CA PHE A 4 -40.82 43.37 -7.90
C PHE A 4 -42.05 42.68 -7.26
N GLN A 5 -43.22 43.25 -7.38
CA GLN A 5 -44.46 42.76 -6.79
C GLN A 5 -44.32 42.41 -5.28
N ASP A 6 -43.76 43.38 -4.50
CA ASP A 6 -43.48 43.25 -3.07
C ASP A 6 -42.51 42.14 -2.65
N GLN A 7 -41.77 41.53 -3.62
CA GLN A 7 -40.77 40.50 -3.38
C GLN A 7 -39.37 41.03 -3.71
N GLN A 8 -38.37 40.54 -2.98
CA GLN A 8 -36.97 40.81 -3.28
C GLN A 8 -36.65 40.28 -4.68
N HIS A 9 -36.08 41.11 -5.53
CA HIS A 9 -35.76 40.81 -6.91
C HIS A 9 -34.50 41.55 -7.35
N GLY A 10 -33.79 41.01 -8.38
CA GLY A 10 -32.59 41.66 -8.89
C GLY A 10 -31.41 41.65 -7.91
N ARG A 11 -30.53 42.63 -7.98
CA ARG A 11 -29.37 42.73 -7.11
C ARG A 11 -29.68 43.40 -5.77
N GLY A 12 -29.18 42.80 -4.66
CA GLY A 12 -29.38 43.36 -3.34
C GLY A 12 -28.36 42.92 -2.31
N THR A 13 -28.31 43.72 -1.22
CA THR A 13 -27.60 43.33 0.01
C THR A 13 -28.63 43.11 1.10
N TYR A 14 -28.50 42.00 1.81
CA TYR A 14 -29.36 41.68 2.94
C TYR A 14 -28.53 41.39 4.19
N TYR A 15 -28.90 41.95 5.32
CA TYR A 15 -28.28 41.70 6.62
C TYR A 15 -29.23 40.86 7.46
N PHE A 16 -28.80 39.68 7.83
CA PHE A 16 -29.56 38.74 8.65
C PHE A 16 -29.45 39.11 10.15
N MET A 17 -30.42 38.71 10.93
CA MET A 17 -30.43 38.94 12.39
C MET A 17 -29.27 38.24 13.12
N ASN A 18 -28.70 37.20 12.54
CA ASN A 18 -27.52 36.47 13.07
C ASN A 18 -26.20 37.10 12.64
N ASN A 19 -26.20 38.33 12.15
CA ASN A 19 -25.04 39.08 11.64
C ASN A 19 -24.40 38.51 10.37
N ASN A 20 -25.04 37.58 9.66
CA ASN A 20 -24.64 37.23 8.32
C ASN A 20 -24.99 38.33 7.33
N LYS A 21 -24.26 38.43 6.23
CA LYS A 21 -24.55 39.39 5.15
C LYS A 21 -24.51 38.65 3.81
N TYR A 22 -25.57 38.74 3.04
CA TYR A 22 -25.63 38.32 1.65
C TYR A 22 -25.56 39.47 0.68
N VAL A 23 -24.77 39.33 -0.37
CA VAL A 23 -24.66 40.29 -1.48
C VAL A 23 -24.80 39.52 -2.78
N GLY A 24 -25.91 39.67 -3.49
CA GLY A 24 -26.12 38.85 -4.69
C GLY A 24 -27.47 39.07 -5.37
N LEU A 25 -27.81 38.10 -6.19
CA LEU A 25 -29.07 38.10 -6.94
C LEU A 25 -30.19 37.48 -6.10
N TRP A 26 -31.37 38.02 -6.27
CA TRP A 26 -32.63 37.63 -5.64
C TRP A 26 -33.68 37.33 -6.71
N TYR A 27 -34.49 36.32 -6.49
CA TYR A 27 -35.66 36.05 -7.30
C TYR A 27 -36.79 35.55 -6.43
N LYS A 28 -37.85 36.35 -6.36
CA LYS A 28 -39.06 36.08 -5.55
C LYS A 28 -38.73 35.71 -4.11
N ASP A 29 -37.98 36.56 -3.44
CA ASP A 29 -37.49 36.43 -2.06
C ASP A 29 -36.40 35.34 -1.82
N TYR A 30 -36.02 34.58 -2.84
CA TYR A 30 -34.97 33.55 -2.72
C TYR A 30 -33.62 34.10 -3.21
N GLN A 31 -32.57 33.71 -2.54
CA GLN A 31 -31.21 33.82 -3.07
C GLN A 31 -31.11 32.95 -4.34
N GLN A 32 -30.74 33.53 -5.46
CA GLN A 32 -30.78 32.91 -6.77
C GLN A 32 -29.64 33.40 -7.64
N GLY A 33 -29.01 32.52 -8.44
CA GLY A 33 -27.89 32.91 -9.27
C GLY A 33 -26.62 33.20 -8.45
N HIS A 34 -25.75 34.10 -8.91
CA HIS A 34 -24.49 34.40 -8.22
C HIS A 34 -24.67 35.33 -7.03
N GLY A 35 -24.05 34.95 -5.89
CA GLY A 35 -24.06 35.78 -4.67
C GLY A 35 -22.96 35.39 -3.67
N VAL A 36 -22.65 36.32 -2.79
CA VAL A 36 -21.64 36.19 -1.75
C VAL A 36 -22.32 36.24 -0.38
N MET A 37 -22.13 35.18 0.42
CA MET A 37 -22.52 35.14 1.81
C MET A 37 -21.29 35.38 2.70
N TYR A 38 -21.38 36.33 3.58
CA TYR A 38 -20.42 36.57 4.66
C TYR A 38 -21.05 36.09 5.96
N TYR A 39 -20.46 35.09 6.58
CA TYR A 39 -20.92 34.51 7.84
C TYR A 39 -20.31 35.27 9.03
N TYR A 40 -21.05 35.35 10.13
CA TYR A 40 -20.61 36.06 11.36
C TYR A 40 -19.30 35.46 11.96
N ASN A 41 -19.03 34.18 11.70
CA ASN A 41 -17.82 33.47 12.16
C ASN A 41 -16.58 33.78 11.32
N GLY A 42 -16.71 34.64 10.29
CA GLY A 42 -15.61 34.97 9.38
C GLY A 42 -15.50 34.10 8.13
N ASP A 43 -16.33 33.07 8.00
CA ASP A 43 -16.40 32.27 6.78
C ASP A 43 -17.01 33.09 5.62
N LYS A 44 -16.72 32.67 4.39
CA LYS A 44 -17.29 33.30 3.19
C LYS A 44 -17.67 32.23 2.19
N TYR A 45 -18.84 32.32 1.60
CA TYR A 45 -19.19 31.59 0.38
C TYR A 45 -19.35 32.57 -0.79
N ASP A 46 -18.79 32.27 -1.92
CA ASP A 46 -18.83 33.03 -3.15
C ASP A 46 -19.16 32.09 -4.30
N GLY A 47 -20.37 32.14 -4.82
CA GLY A 47 -20.81 31.15 -5.79
C GLY A 47 -22.29 31.22 -6.15
N GLU A 48 -22.74 30.14 -6.74
CA GLU A 48 -24.10 30.01 -7.26
C GLU A 48 -25.09 29.57 -6.19
N TRP A 49 -26.30 30.10 -6.27
CA TRP A 49 -27.42 29.84 -5.36
C TRP A 49 -28.65 29.43 -6.13
N TYR A 50 -29.42 28.54 -5.55
CA TYR A 50 -30.74 28.17 -6.03
C TYR A 50 -31.68 27.94 -4.84
N GLN A 51 -32.75 28.77 -4.76
CA GLN A 51 -33.74 28.71 -3.69
C GLN A 51 -33.10 28.70 -2.29
N ASP A 52 -32.28 29.68 -1.98
CA ASP A 52 -31.55 29.87 -0.72
C ASP A 52 -30.46 28.86 -0.38
N LYS A 53 -30.20 27.91 -1.29
CA LYS A 53 -29.16 26.89 -1.12
C LYS A 53 -27.98 27.12 -2.06
N ARG A 54 -26.80 26.82 -1.59
CA ARG A 54 -25.61 26.73 -2.45
C ARG A 54 -25.82 25.62 -3.46
N ASN A 55 -25.75 25.96 -4.73
CA ASN A 55 -26.05 25.03 -5.82
C ASN A 55 -25.32 25.49 -7.09
N GLY A 56 -24.61 24.61 -7.77
CA GLY A 56 -23.74 24.97 -8.88
C GLY A 56 -22.30 25.17 -8.43
N LYS A 57 -21.54 26.05 -9.06
CA LYS A 57 -20.12 26.31 -8.73
C LYS A 57 -19.99 27.37 -7.65
N GLY A 58 -19.04 27.14 -6.73
CA GLY A 58 -18.75 28.12 -5.70
C GLY A 58 -17.56 27.78 -4.84
N ARG A 59 -17.01 28.82 -4.18
CA ARG A 59 -15.89 28.72 -3.25
C ARG A 59 -16.37 29.07 -1.84
N TYR A 60 -16.15 28.12 -0.93
CA TYR A 60 -16.32 28.35 0.51
C TYR A 60 -14.96 28.51 1.16
N THR A 61 -14.71 29.63 1.77
CA THR A 61 -13.48 29.95 2.50
C THR A 61 -13.80 29.97 3.98
N TYR A 62 -13.12 29.13 4.74
CA TYR A 62 -13.21 29.08 6.19
C TYR A 62 -12.34 30.18 6.81
N SER A 63 -12.73 30.70 7.96
CA SER A 63 -12.00 31.78 8.67
C SER A 63 -10.56 31.37 9.02
N GLY A 64 -10.27 30.07 9.17
CA GLY A 64 -8.95 29.51 9.41
C GLY A 64 -8.04 29.38 8.17
N GLY A 65 -8.49 29.85 6.99
CA GLY A 65 -7.73 29.83 5.74
C GLY A 65 -7.96 28.61 4.85
N ALA A 66 -8.56 27.53 5.36
CA ALA A 66 -8.98 26.40 4.54
C ALA A 66 -10.05 26.85 3.51
N TYR A 67 -10.13 26.17 2.37
CA TYR A 67 -11.21 26.44 1.43
C TYR A 67 -11.59 25.22 0.60
N TYR A 68 -12.85 25.23 0.15
CA TYR A 68 -13.36 24.35 -0.88
C TYR A 68 -13.75 25.16 -2.11
N GLU A 69 -13.37 24.74 -3.28
CA GLU A 69 -13.77 25.31 -4.57
C GLU A 69 -14.24 24.19 -5.49
N GLY A 70 -15.49 24.21 -5.89
CA GLY A 70 -16.08 23.13 -6.67
C GLY A 70 -17.59 23.22 -6.82
N GLU A 71 -18.16 22.06 -7.09
CA GLU A 71 -19.59 21.93 -7.32
C GLU A 71 -20.35 21.72 -6.01
N TRP A 72 -21.53 22.30 -5.94
CA TRP A 72 -22.45 22.27 -4.81
C TRP A 72 -23.82 21.78 -5.25
N LYS A 73 -24.49 21.04 -4.41
CA LYS A 73 -25.90 20.65 -4.58
C LYS A 73 -26.57 20.67 -3.21
N ASP A 74 -27.65 21.44 -3.09
CA ASP A 74 -28.48 21.53 -1.87
C ASP A 74 -27.60 21.76 -0.60
N ASP A 75 -26.71 22.76 -0.62
CA ASP A 75 -25.76 23.12 0.45
C ASP A 75 -24.64 22.12 0.73
N LYS A 76 -24.52 21.05 -0.04
CA LYS A 76 -23.49 20.04 0.12
C LYS A 76 -22.46 20.11 -1.03
N LYS A 77 -21.20 19.83 -0.71
CA LYS A 77 -20.17 19.55 -1.72
C LYS A 77 -20.59 18.32 -2.52
N ASN A 78 -20.70 18.44 -3.83
CA ASN A 78 -21.21 17.37 -4.68
C ASN A 78 -20.68 17.58 -6.10
N GLY A 79 -20.14 16.54 -6.73
CA GLY A 79 -19.48 16.66 -8.02
C GLY A 79 -17.98 16.92 -7.88
N LYS A 80 -17.35 17.56 -8.86
CA LYS A 80 -15.92 17.83 -8.85
C LYS A 80 -15.58 19.03 -7.96
N GLY A 81 -14.52 18.88 -7.13
CA GLY A 81 -14.07 19.98 -6.28
C GLY A 81 -12.68 19.77 -5.69
N PHE A 82 -12.07 20.91 -5.37
CA PHE A 82 -10.78 21.02 -4.71
C PHE A 82 -10.96 21.50 -3.27
N PHE A 83 -10.30 20.85 -2.32
CA PHE A 83 -10.25 21.27 -0.93
C PHE A 83 -8.80 21.46 -0.50
N ASP A 84 -8.53 22.61 0.14
CA ASP A 84 -7.28 22.93 0.81
C ASP A 84 -7.56 23.08 2.32
N TRP A 85 -6.93 22.23 3.14
CA TRP A 85 -7.10 22.25 4.59
C TRP A 85 -6.26 23.32 5.30
N ALA A 86 -5.46 24.10 4.57
CA ALA A 86 -4.53 25.11 5.08
C ALA A 86 -3.39 24.54 5.97
N ASP A 87 -3.32 23.24 6.14
CA ASP A 87 -2.23 22.55 6.86
C ASP A 87 -1.18 21.93 5.91
N GLY A 88 -1.34 22.14 4.61
CA GLY A 88 -0.56 21.53 3.53
C GLY A 88 -1.24 20.30 2.91
N THR A 89 -2.34 19.81 3.50
CA THR A 89 -3.15 18.75 2.90
C THR A 89 -4.09 19.32 1.85
N THR A 90 -4.17 18.68 0.69
CA THR A 90 -5.12 19.06 -0.37
C THR A 90 -5.80 17.83 -0.96
N TYR A 91 -7.03 18.01 -1.44
CA TYR A 91 -7.75 16.99 -2.23
C TYR A 91 -8.32 17.62 -3.50
N ASP A 92 -8.10 16.97 -4.62
CA ASP A 92 -8.71 17.29 -5.92
C ASP A 92 -9.43 16.05 -6.45
N GLY A 93 -10.74 16.07 -6.52
CA GLY A 93 -11.50 14.90 -6.92
C GLY A 93 -13.01 15.05 -6.76
N MET A 94 -13.67 13.89 -6.74
CA MET A 94 -15.11 13.79 -6.69
C MET A 94 -15.65 13.80 -5.25
N TRP A 95 -16.81 14.42 -5.09
CA TRP A 95 -17.52 14.58 -3.82
C TRP A 95 -18.95 14.11 -3.96
N VAL A 96 -19.47 13.47 -2.93
CA VAL A 96 -20.90 13.11 -2.79
C VAL A 96 -21.31 13.46 -1.37
N ASP A 97 -22.31 14.34 -1.23
CA ASP A 97 -22.89 14.73 0.06
C ASP A 97 -21.85 15.13 1.13
N ASN A 98 -20.87 15.96 0.76
CA ASN A 98 -19.74 16.44 1.55
C ASN A 98 -18.59 15.45 1.77
N LEU A 99 -18.68 14.22 1.32
CA LEU A 99 -17.67 13.18 1.48
C LEU A 99 -16.91 12.94 0.17
N ARG A 100 -15.61 12.67 0.25
CA ARG A 100 -14.81 12.26 -0.92
C ARG A 100 -15.33 10.92 -1.40
N SER A 101 -15.72 10.82 -2.66
CA SER A 101 -16.29 9.62 -3.27
C SER A 101 -16.02 9.62 -4.78
N GLY A 102 -15.54 8.50 -5.33
CA GLY A 102 -15.10 8.43 -6.72
C GLY A 102 -13.61 8.71 -6.86
N GLU A 103 -13.15 9.11 -8.03
CA GLU A 103 -11.73 9.36 -8.29
C GLU A 103 -11.25 10.67 -7.67
N GLY A 104 -10.05 10.65 -7.11
CA GLY A 104 -9.42 11.85 -6.56
C GLY A 104 -7.97 11.67 -6.16
N THR A 105 -7.27 12.80 -6.05
CA THR A 105 -5.89 12.90 -5.60
C THR A 105 -5.85 13.61 -4.26
N ASN A 106 -5.34 12.95 -3.23
CA ASN A 106 -5.03 13.56 -1.94
C ASN A 106 -3.52 13.71 -1.79
N LYS A 107 -3.08 14.94 -1.52
CA LYS A 107 -1.71 15.24 -1.10
C LYS A 107 -1.75 15.50 0.39
N TYR A 108 -0.99 14.74 1.16
CA TYR A 108 -0.91 14.88 2.60
C TYR A 108 0.16 15.90 3.00
N ALA A 109 -0.01 16.54 4.15
CA ALA A 109 0.92 17.54 4.67
C ALA A 109 2.35 17.02 4.87
N ASP A 110 2.50 15.73 5.13
CA ASP A 110 3.79 15.05 5.31
C ASP A 110 4.53 14.78 3.99
N GLY A 111 3.85 14.95 2.86
CA GLY A 111 4.40 14.76 1.50
C GLY A 111 3.98 13.46 0.82
N ASP A 112 3.20 12.61 1.49
CA ASP A 112 2.58 11.45 0.85
C ASP A 112 1.52 11.89 -0.18
N VAL A 113 1.28 11.04 -1.19
CA VAL A 113 0.25 11.29 -2.20
C VAL A 113 -0.54 10.01 -2.48
N TYR A 114 -1.85 10.09 -2.40
CA TYR A 114 -2.74 9.04 -2.88
C TYR A 114 -3.51 9.50 -4.12
N VAL A 115 -3.51 8.67 -5.15
CA VAL A 115 -4.30 8.86 -6.38
C VAL A 115 -5.14 7.61 -6.58
N GLY A 116 -6.47 7.74 -6.58
CA GLY A 116 -7.33 6.57 -6.74
C GLY A 116 -8.77 6.81 -6.32
N ASN A 117 -9.45 5.71 -6.08
CA ASN A 117 -10.86 5.72 -5.74
C ASN A 117 -11.11 5.92 -4.24
N TRP A 118 -12.17 6.63 -3.94
CA TRP A 118 -12.66 6.97 -2.62
C TRP A 118 -14.10 6.52 -2.44
N LEU A 119 -14.45 6.13 -1.24
CA LEU A 119 -15.83 5.88 -0.83
C LEU A 119 -16.01 6.44 0.59
N GLU A 120 -16.88 7.44 0.74
CA GLU A 120 -17.22 8.05 2.03
C GLU A 120 -15.97 8.43 2.85
N ASP A 121 -15.09 9.25 2.25
CA ASP A 121 -13.82 9.73 2.80
C ASP A 121 -12.71 8.67 2.99
N VAL A 122 -12.94 7.43 2.58
CA VAL A 122 -11.97 6.34 2.76
C VAL A 122 -11.47 5.84 1.40
N GLN A 123 -10.20 5.51 1.28
CA GLN A 123 -9.62 4.86 0.09
C GLN A 123 -10.32 3.53 -0.14
N ASN A 124 -10.88 3.33 -1.34
CA ASN A 124 -11.64 2.11 -1.66
C ASN A 124 -11.65 1.88 -3.17
N GLY A 125 -11.26 0.69 -3.63
CA GLY A 125 -11.06 0.39 -5.04
C GLY A 125 -9.60 0.53 -5.47
N LYS A 126 -9.34 0.80 -6.74
CA LYS A 126 -7.98 0.95 -7.30
C LYS A 126 -7.32 2.24 -6.84
N GLY A 127 -6.03 2.16 -6.49
CA GLY A 127 -5.28 3.35 -6.11
C GLY A 127 -3.76 3.17 -6.16
N ILE A 128 -3.08 4.31 -6.23
CA ILE A 128 -1.62 4.42 -6.16
C ILE A 128 -1.30 5.29 -4.94
N TYR A 129 -0.51 4.76 -4.03
CA TYR A 129 0.02 5.50 -2.89
C TYR A 129 1.51 5.72 -3.07
N LYS A 130 1.93 6.96 -3.10
CA LYS A 130 3.33 7.38 -3.17
C LYS A 130 3.73 7.92 -1.81
N PHE A 131 4.64 7.23 -1.17
CA PHE A 131 5.19 7.64 0.12
C PHE A 131 6.27 8.71 -0.08
N LYS A 132 6.40 9.61 0.87
CA LYS A 132 7.44 10.65 0.87
C LYS A 132 8.86 10.08 0.77
N ASN A 133 9.09 8.90 1.35
CA ASN A 133 10.38 8.23 1.32
C ASN A 133 10.74 7.63 -0.06
N GLY A 134 9.84 7.70 -1.04
CA GLY A 134 10.00 7.18 -2.39
C GLY A 134 9.44 5.77 -2.62
N ASP A 135 8.90 5.13 -1.60
CA ASP A 135 8.14 3.89 -1.77
C ASP A 135 6.85 4.17 -2.57
N MET A 136 6.33 3.15 -3.24
CA MET A 136 5.07 3.25 -3.97
C MET A 136 4.30 1.94 -3.87
N TYR A 137 3.00 2.04 -3.62
CA TYR A 137 2.06 0.93 -3.75
C TYR A 137 1.06 1.22 -4.87
N GLU A 138 0.77 0.21 -5.68
CA GLU A 138 -0.27 0.22 -6.70
C GLU A 138 -1.12 -1.04 -6.57
N GLY A 139 -2.43 -0.90 -6.34
CA GLY A 139 -3.31 -2.05 -6.14
C GLY A 139 -4.69 -1.68 -5.60
N ASP A 140 -5.35 -2.66 -5.03
CA ASP A 140 -6.70 -2.52 -4.50
C ASP A 140 -6.69 -2.08 -3.02
N TYR A 141 -7.71 -1.31 -2.68
CA TYR A 141 -8.00 -0.86 -1.32
C TYR A 141 -9.42 -1.23 -0.91
N VAL A 142 -9.59 -1.66 0.31
CA VAL A 142 -10.89 -1.81 0.97
C VAL A 142 -10.80 -1.14 2.34
N ARG A 143 -11.67 -0.15 2.58
CA ARG A 143 -11.72 0.61 3.84
C ARG A 143 -10.34 1.13 4.28
N GLY A 144 -9.59 1.73 3.35
CA GLY A 144 -8.28 2.30 3.59
C GLY A 144 -7.13 1.30 3.72
N LYS A 145 -7.36 0.00 3.56
CA LYS A 145 -6.34 -1.04 3.67
C LYS A 145 -6.05 -1.68 2.32
N ARG A 146 -4.78 -1.89 2.01
CA ARG A 146 -4.34 -2.63 0.82
C ARG A 146 -4.91 -4.04 0.87
N THR A 147 -5.42 -4.53 -0.25
CA THR A 147 -6.03 -5.86 -0.37
C THR A 147 -5.88 -6.39 -1.79
N GLY A 148 -6.14 -7.70 -1.99
CA GLY A 148 -6.05 -8.29 -3.32
C GLY A 148 -4.64 -8.24 -3.91
N ASP A 149 -4.53 -8.29 -5.23
CA ASP A 149 -3.24 -8.26 -5.90
C ASP A 149 -2.75 -6.82 -6.06
N GLY A 150 -1.47 -6.62 -5.75
CA GLY A 150 -0.83 -5.32 -5.83
C GLY A 150 0.67 -5.39 -6.06
N ILE A 151 1.23 -4.22 -6.31
CA ILE A 151 2.65 -4.01 -6.54
C ILE A 151 3.16 -3.03 -5.48
N PHE A 152 4.20 -3.41 -4.75
CA PHE A 152 4.92 -2.51 -3.87
C PHE A 152 6.34 -2.33 -4.40
N THR A 153 6.68 -1.10 -4.76
CA THR A 153 8.02 -0.71 -5.20
C THR A 153 8.68 0.06 -4.07
N PHE A 154 9.77 -0.45 -3.56
CA PHE A 154 10.56 0.20 -2.51
C PHE A 154 11.49 1.26 -3.10
N ALA A 155 11.77 2.30 -2.36
CA ALA A 155 12.68 3.38 -2.77
C ALA A 155 14.09 2.89 -3.09
N ASN A 156 14.52 1.79 -2.46
CA ASN A 156 15.81 1.15 -2.72
C ASN A 156 15.87 0.39 -4.06
N GLY A 157 14.73 0.23 -4.75
CA GLY A 157 14.59 -0.46 -6.04
C GLY A 157 14.12 -1.92 -5.93
N ASP A 158 13.85 -2.43 -4.74
CA ASP A 158 13.19 -3.72 -4.56
C ASP A 158 11.73 -3.63 -5.06
N ARG A 159 11.16 -4.75 -5.52
CA ARG A 159 9.78 -4.78 -6.01
C ARG A 159 9.09 -6.06 -5.60
N TYR A 160 8.00 -5.92 -4.88
CA TYR A 160 7.07 -7.00 -4.57
C TYR A 160 5.85 -6.94 -5.50
N THR A 161 5.43 -8.10 -5.99
CA THR A 161 4.18 -8.28 -6.73
C THR A 161 3.46 -9.49 -6.15
N GLY A 162 2.27 -9.31 -5.64
CA GLY A 162 1.53 -10.41 -5.01
C GLY A 162 0.34 -9.95 -4.21
N HIS A 163 -0.18 -10.86 -3.40
CA HIS A 163 -1.41 -10.67 -2.66
C HIS A 163 -1.18 -9.89 -1.35
N PHE A 164 -2.17 -9.05 -1.01
CA PHE A 164 -2.25 -8.28 0.23
C PHE A 164 -3.55 -8.58 0.96
N THR A 165 -3.49 -8.64 2.27
CA THR A 165 -4.66 -8.77 3.14
C THR A 165 -4.52 -7.83 4.32
N GLY A 166 -5.47 -6.92 4.49
CA GLY A 166 -5.49 -5.98 5.61
C GLY A 166 -4.32 -5.00 5.70
N GLY A 167 -3.55 -4.86 4.60
CA GLY A 167 -2.39 -4.00 4.50
C GLY A 167 -1.05 -4.74 4.40
N ASP A 168 -0.99 -6.02 4.80
CA ASP A 168 0.22 -6.83 4.83
C ASP A 168 0.32 -7.75 3.60
N LYS A 169 1.54 -8.14 3.20
CA LYS A 169 1.76 -9.21 2.23
C LYS A 169 1.27 -10.52 2.84
N ASP A 170 0.26 -11.13 2.23
CA ASP A 170 -0.37 -12.36 2.69
C ASP A 170 -0.90 -13.13 1.49
N GLY A 171 -0.52 -14.42 1.34
CA GLY A 171 -0.80 -15.23 0.17
C GLY A 171 0.43 -15.37 -0.74
N TYR A 172 0.23 -15.67 -2.01
CA TYR A 172 1.35 -15.87 -2.96
C TYR A 172 1.88 -14.53 -3.46
N GLY A 173 3.22 -14.41 -3.54
CA GLY A 173 3.87 -13.22 -4.08
C GLY A 173 5.32 -13.43 -4.45
N VAL A 174 5.82 -12.52 -5.26
CA VAL A 174 7.20 -12.51 -5.78
C VAL A 174 7.85 -11.21 -5.36
N ILE A 175 8.98 -11.29 -4.68
CA ILE A 175 9.86 -10.14 -4.47
C ILE A 175 11.10 -10.26 -5.33
N ARG A 176 11.46 -9.19 -6.00
CA ARG A 176 12.72 -9.02 -6.75
C ARG A 176 13.52 -7.96 -6.04
N TRP A 177 14.65 -8.36 -5.48
CA TRP A 177 15.56 -7.42 -4.85
C TRP A 177 16.47 -6.75 -5.89
N LYS A 178 16.89 -5.51 -5.59
CA LYS A 178 17.81 -4.74 -6.43
C LYS A 178 19.13 -5.46 -6.71
N ASN A 179 19.57 -6.31 -5.77
CA ASN A 179 20.78 -7.10 -5.93
C ASN A 179 20.66 -8.22 -6.99
N GLY A 180 19.45 -8.48 -7.51
CA GLY A 180 19.16 -9.49 -8.51
C GLY A 180 18.63 -10.82 -7.96
N ASP A 181 18.53 -10.97 -6.65
CA ASP A 181 17.86 -12.11 -6.03
C ASP A 181 16.35 -12.05 -6.26
N VAL A 182 15.71 -13.23 -6.34
CA VAL A 182 14.24 -13.33 -6.52
C VAL A 182 13.69 -14.40 -5.59
N TYR A 183 12.72 -14.04 -4.78
CA TYR A 183 11.90 -15.00 -4.05
C TYR A 183 10.51 -15.06 -4.64
N SER A 184 10.00 -16.27 -4.80
CA SER A 184 8.62 -16.55 -5.19
C SER A 184 8.03 -17.59 -4.24
N GLY A 185 6.91 -17.29 -3.60
CA GLY A 185 6.34 -18.18 -2.62
C GLY A 185 5.24 -17.54 -1.77
N TYR A 186 4.91 -18.22 -0.70
CA TYR A 186 3.85 -17.77 0.21
C TYR A 186 4.36 -16.80 1.27
N TRP A 187 3.48 -15.87 1.63
CA TRP A 187 3.70 -14.81 2.60
C TRP A 187 2.61 -14.84 3.66
N LYS A 188 2.93 -14.42 4.85
CA LYS A 188 1.99 -14.18 5.93
C LYS A 188 2.49 -13.06 6.83
N ASN A 189 1.66 -12.03 7.06
CA ASN A 189 2.01 -10.87 7.88
C ASN A 189 3.39 -10.30 7.50
N ASP A 190 3.57 -9.96 6.22
CA ASP A 190 4.80 -9.41 5.60
C ASP A 190 6.03 -10.34 5.60
N LYS A 191 5.95 -11.57 6.10
CA LYS A 191 7.05 -12.53 6.17
C LYS A 191 6.82 -13.71 5.23
N GLN A 192 7.90 -14.24 4.67
CA GLN A 192 7.88 -15.50 3.92
C GLN A 192 7.40 -16.63 4.86
N ASN A 193 6.38 -17.37 4.43
CA ASN A 193 5.76 -18.41 5.25
C ASN A 193 5.08 -19.47 4.38
N GLY A 194 5.48 -20.74 4.50
CA GLY A 194 5.05 -21.82 3.61
C GLY A 194 6.05 -22.09 2.51
N ARG A 195 5.63 -22.78 1.44
CA ARG A 195 6.53 -23.14 0.33
C ARG A 195 7.00 -21.91 -0.43
N GLY A 196 8.31 -21.91 -0.74
CA GLY A 196 8.92 -20.85 -1.52
C GLY A 196 10.18 -21.29 -2.24
N LYS A 197 10.54 -20.50 -3.24
CA LYS A 197 11.73 -20.64 -4.07
C LYS A 197 12.50 -19.33 -4.05
N LEU A 198 13.77 -19.40 -3.66
CA LEU A 198 14.71 -18.29 -3.72
C LEU A 198 15.74 -18.57 -4.80
N VAL A 199 15.85 -17.69 -5.78
CA VAL A 199 16.87 -17.72 -6.83
C VAL A 199 17.84 -16.58 -6.55
N LYS A 200 19.08 -16.90 -6.29
CA LYS A 200 20.15 -15.93 -6.09
C LYS A 200 20.68 -15.40 -7.42
N LYS A 201 21.22 -14.19 -7.43
CA LYS A 201 21.84 -13.59 -8.61
C LYS A 201 22.93 -14.46 -9.23
N ASN A 202 23.67 -15.21 -8.42
CA ASN A 202 24.73 -16.11 -8.89
C ASN A 202 24.20 -17.40 -9.53
N GLY A 203 22.88 -17.62 -9.55
CA GLY A 203 22.22 -18.79 -10.12
C GLY A 203 21.90 -19.90 -9.11
N ASP A 204 22.27 -19.77 -7.85
CA ASP A 204 21.87 -20.75 -6.83
C ASP A 204 20.35 -20.71 -6.62
N VAL A 205 19.75 -21.89 -6.50
CA VAL A 205 18.31 -22.06 -6.33
C VAL A 205 18.03 -22.80 -5.02
N PHE A 206 17.23 -22.20 -4.17
CA PHE A 206 16.79 -22.77 -2.90
C PHE A 206 15.28 -22.99 -2.95
N GLU A 207 14.83 -24.22 -2.69
CA GLU A 207 13.41 -24.56 -2.62
C GLU A 207 13.11 -25.25 -1.29
N GLY A 208 12.10 -24.75 -0.57
CA GLY A 208 11.77 -25.32 0.73
C GLY A 208 10.61 -24.61 1.41
N ASN A 209 10.39 -25.00 2.67
CA ASN A 209 9.42 -24.34 3.52
C ASN A 209 10.07 -23.22 4.31
N PHE A 210 9.32 -22.12 4.44
CA PHE A 210 9.68 -20.96 5.24
C PHE A 210 8.74 -20.82 6.42
N LYS A 211 9.24 -20.33 7.52
CA LYS A 211 8.50 -19.94 8.69
C LYS A 211 9.08 -18.63 9.22
N ASN A 212 8.23 -17.59 9.29
CA ASN A 212 8.64 -16.25 9.75
C ASN A 212 9.90 -15.69 9.05
N GLY A 213 10.06 -15.95 7.73
CA GLY A 213 11.13 -15.42 6.91
C GLY A 213 12.39 -16.26 6.83
N VAL A 214 12.46 -17.39 7.53
CA VAL A 214 13.61 -18.32 7.52
C VAL A 214 13.20 -19.71 7.06
N PHE A 215 14.16 -20.52 6.54
CA PHE A 215 13.89 -21.92 6.21
C PHE A 215 13.55 -22.73 7.47
N ASP A 216 12.48 -23.52 7.38
CA ASP A 216 12.03 -24.44 8.44
C ASP A 216 11.37 -25.67 7.79
N GLY A 217 12.01 -26.83 7.91
CA GLY A 217 11.61 -28.07 7.23
C GLY A 217 12.59 -28.50 6.16
N GLU A 218 12.13 -29.32 5.19
CA GLU A 218 12.97 -29.81 4.09
C GLU A 218 13.33 -28.66 3.12
N VAL A 219 14.60 -28.58 2.75
CA VAL A 219 15.16 -27.64 1.77
C VAL A 219 16.01 -28.40 0.75
N ILE A 220 15.83 -28.05 -0.52
CA ILE A 220 16.63 -28.50 -1.64
C ILE A 220 17.34 -27.27 -2.20
N ILE A 221 18.67 -27.43 -2.41
CA ILE A 221 19.51 -26.39 -2.99
C ILE A 221 20.18 -26.92 -4.22
N HIS A 222 20.07 -26.21 -5.32
CA HIS A 222 20.85 -26.41 -6.54
C HIS A 222 21.83 -25.23 -6.65
N PHE A 223 23.10 -25.53 -6.49
CA PHE A 223 24.15 -24.52 -6.64
C PHE A 223 24.50 -24.31 -8.11
N SER A 224 24.95 -23.14 -8.44
CA SER A 224 25.33 -22.72 -9.79
C SER A 224 26.55 -23.50 -10.35
N ASP A 225 27.37 -24.08 -9.47
CA ASP A 225 28.50 -24.94 -9.84
C ASP A 225 28.09 -26.38 -10.17
N GLY A 226 26.77 -26.71 -10.07
CA GLY A 226 26.22 -28.04 -10.31
C GLY A 226 26.10 -28.91 -9.06
N SER A 227 26.65 -28.48 -7.92
CA SER A 227 26.48 -29.19 -6.65
C SER A 227 25.03 -29.08 -6.12
N LYS A 228 24.66 -29.97 -5.23
CA LYS A 228 23.31 -30.05 -4.66
C LYS A 228 23.35 -30.34 -3.17
N PHE A 229 22.38 -29.78 -2.48
CA PHE A 229 22.10 -30.07 -1.07
C PHE A 229 20.60 -30.39 -0.91
N LYS A 230 20.31 -31.44 -0.16
CA LYS A 230 18.97 -31.75 0.32
C LYS A 230 19.04 -32.06 1.82
N GLY A 231 18.29 -31.34 2.65
CA GLY A 231 18.37 -31.54 4.09
C GLY A 231 17.29 -30.81 4.85
N ILE A 232 17.33 -30.99 6.16
CA ILE A 232 16.37 -30.40 7.08
C ILE A 232 16.95 -29.11 7.67
N TYR A 233 16.13 -28.07 7.69
CA TYR A 233 16.40 -26.81 8.36
C TYR A 233 15.46 -26.64 9.56
N SER A 234 15.95 -26.03 10.60
CA SER A 234 15.16 -25.56 11.73
C SER A 234 15.61 -24.15 12.10
N ASN A 235 14.67 -23.21 12.16
CA ASN A 235 14.96 -21.81 12.44
C ASN A 235 16.10 -21.22 11.59
N GLY A 236 16.14 -21.55 10.30
CA GLY A 236 17.11 -21.05 9.32
C GLY A 236 18.47 -21.75 9.33
N LYS A 237 18.70 -22.73 10.18
CA LYS A 237 19.94 -23.51 10.26
C LYS A 237 19.74 -24.94 9.82
N ARG A 238 20.76 -25.54 9.17
CA ARG A 238 20.77 -26.98 8.87
C ARG A 238 20.71 -27.75 10.19
N ASN A 239 19.71 -28.64 10.30
CA ASN A 239 19.47 -29.37 11.55
C ASN A 239 18.72 -30.67 11.24
N GLY A 240 19.44 -31.82 11.24
CA GLY A 240 18.90 -33.12 10.88
C GLY A 240 19.60 -33.74 9.70
N LYS A 241 18.98 -34.76 9.08
CA LYS A 241 19.56 -35.51 7.97
C LYS A 241 19.79 -34.63 6.75
N ALA A 242 20.91 -34.91 6.04
CA ALA A 242 21.25 -34.22 4.82
C ALA A 242 21.97 -35.15 3.82
N LEU A 243 21.77 -34.86 2.54
CA LEU A 243 22.46 -35.37 1.39
C LEU A 243 23.12 -34.22 0.65
N GLU A 244 24.42 -34.29 0.47
CA GLU A 244 25.17 -33.37 -0.40
C GLU A 244 25.71 -34.15 -1.59
N VAL A 245 25.69 -33.53 -2.75
CA VAL A 245 26.30 -34.02 -3.97
C VAL A 245 27.19 -32.92 -4.52
N ASP A 246 28.50 -33.13 -4.61
CA ASP A 246 29.39 -32.14 -5.19
C ASP A 246 29.30 -32.09 -6.71
N LYS A 247 29.97 -31.13 -7.32
CA LYS A 247 30.00 -30.97 -8.79
C LYS A 247 30.59 -32.20 -9.54
N ASP A 248 31.40 -32.98 -8.86
CA ASP A 248 32.06 -34.20 -9.43
C ASP A 248 31.23 -35.46 -9.18
N GLY A 249 30.08 -35.35 -8.50
CA GLY A 249 29.16 -36.44 -8.22
C GLY A 249 29.45 -37.19 -6.93
N LYS A 250 30.44 -36.79 -6.13
CA LYS A 250 30.69 -37.35 -4.81
C LYS A 250 29.56 -36.98 -3.85
N ARG A 251 29.24 -37.91 -2.96
CA ARG A 251 28.06 -37.75 -2.06
C ARG A 251 28.51 -37.81 -0.61
N PHE A 252 27.89 -36.92 0.19
CA PHE A 252 27.92 -36.98 1.65
C PHE A 252 26.50 -37.26 2.14
N GLU A 253 26.31 -38.33 2.90
CA GLU A 253 25.08 -38.68 3.57
C GLU A 253 25.33 -38.63 5.08
N GLY A 254 24.69 -37.70 5.78
CA GLY A 254 24.96 -37.48 7.21
C GLY A 254 23.89 -36.63 7.88
N ALA A 255 24.28 -36.00 8.96
CA ALA A 255 23.40 -35.08 9.68
C ALA A 255 24.12 -33.79 10.06
N TYR A 256 23.30 -32.78 10.34
CA TYR A 256 23.70 -31.45 10.81
C TYR A 256 23.03 -31.15 12.14
N LYS A 257 23.71 -30.36 12.96
CA LYS A 257 23.20 -29.70 14.14
C LYS A 257 23.72 -28.26 14.13
N ASP A 258 22.80 -27.30 14.11
CA ASP A 258 23.09 -25.87 14.07
C ASP A 258 24.18 -25.48 13.03
N ASP A 259 23.98 -25.93 11.76
CA ASP A 259 24.87 -25.76 10.60
C ASP A 259 26.18 -26.52 10.64
N SER A 260 26.53 -27.23 11.70
CA SER A 260 27.72 -28.09 11.80
C SER A 260 27.37 -29.54 11.53
N ARG A 261 28.23 -30.27 10.80
CA ARG A 261 28.09 -31.73 10.63
C ARG A 261 28.13 -32.39 12.01
N ASP A 262 27.14 -33.22 12.31
CA ASP A 262 27.02 -33.90 13.63
C ASP A 262 26.36 -35.28 13.48
N GLY A 263 26.92 -36.32 14.05
CA GLY A 263 26.42 -37.66 13.96
C GLY A 263 27.13 -38.52 12.90
N LYS A 264 26.60 -39.72 12.67
CA LYS A 264 27.16 -40.69 11.69
C LYS A 264 27.06 -40.12 10.29
N TYR A 265 28.09 -40.41 9.47
CA TYR A 265 28.13 -40.06 8.06
C TYR A 265 28.68 -41.20 7.19
N VAL A 266 28.35 -41.17 5.91
CA VAL A 266 28.93 -41.97 4.82
C VAL A 266 29.26 -41.04 3.66
N GLU A 267 30.48 -41.17 3.15
CA GLU A 267 30.91 -40.51 1.91
C GLU A 267 31.06 -41.57 0.81
N LYS A 268 30.54 -41.26 -0.38
CA LYS A 268 30.58 -42.13 -1.55
C LYS A 268 31.22 -41.42 -2.74
N ASP A 269 31.92 -42.17 -3.58
CA ASP A 269 32.36 -41.67 -4.87
C ASP A 269 31.18 -41.50 -5.85
N ARG A 270 31.48 -41.07 -7.08
CA ARG A 270 30.50 -40.86 -8.15
C ARG A 270 29.74 -42.15 -8.49
N ASP A 271 30.44 -43.30 -8.40
CA ASP A 271 29.91 -44.64 -8.77
C ASP A 271 29.11 -45.24 -7.60
N GLY A 272 29.09 -44.59 -6.43
CA GLY A 272 28.34 -45.00 -5.25
C GLY A 272 29.14 -45.86 -4.28
N ASN A 273 30.45 -46.09 -4.51
CA ASN A 273 31.30 -46.83 -3.58
C ASN A 273 31.62 -46.01 -2.33
N ILE A 274 31.62 -46.62 -1.17
CA ILE A 274 31.95 -45.95 0.09
C ILE A 274 33.45 -45.66 0.10
N VAL A 275 33.80 -44.38 0.24
CA VAL A 275 35.18 -43.90 0.34
C VAL A 275 35.58 -43.47 1.75
N SER A 276 34.59 -43.14 2.59
CA SER A 276 34.79 -42.78 3.99
C SER A 276 33.49 -42.95 4.77
N GLN A 277 33.59 -43.32 6.04
CA GLN A 277 32.46 -43.32 6.98
C GLN A 277 32.97 -43.15 8.40
N GLY A 278 32.13 -42.66 9.28
CA GLY A 278 32.51 -42.39 10.66
C GLY A 278 31.48 -41.53 11.39
N MET A 279 31.98 -40.67 12.24
CA MET A 279 31.15 -39.75 13.03
C MET A 279 31.75 -38.34 13.03
N TYR A 280 30.86 -37.33 13.01
CA TYR A 280 31.17 -35.96 13.32
C TYR A 280 30.62 -35.60 14.70
N ILE A 281 31.36 -34.83 15.47
CA ILE A 281 30.89 -34.17 16.71
C ILE A 281 31.20 -32.69 16.56
N LEU A 282 30.16 -31.85 16.53
CA LEU A 282 30.26 -30.38 16.38
C LEU A 282 31.21 -29.97 15.23
N GLY A 283 31.09 -30.60 14.08
CA GLY A 283 31.86 -30.31 12.86
C GLY A 283 33.23 -30.99 12.77
N ASN A 284 33.70 -31.68 13.81
CA ASN A 284 34.97 -32.38 13.82
C ASN A 284 34.80 -33.88 13.55
N ARG A 285 35.60 -34.47 12.65
CA ARG A 285 35.68 -35.91 12.49
C ARG A 285 36.25 -36.55 13.76
N VAL A 286 35.58 -37.56 14.29
CA VAL A 286 36.09 -38.39 15.35
C VAL A 286 36.37 -39.80 14.82
N GLN A 287 37.50 -40.34 15.23
CA GLN A 287 37.95 -41.69 14.82
C GLN A 287 37.16 -42.78 15.53
#